data_742ed2e98b14eb7e50125e6ba76dd18e
#
_entry.id   742ed2e98b14eb7e50125e6ba76dd18e
#
_cell.length_a   1.000
_cell.length_b   1.000
_cell.length_c   1.000
_cell.angle_alpha   90.00
_cell.angle_beta   90.00
_cell.angle_gamma   90.00
#
_symmetry.space_group_name_H-M   'P 1'
#
loop_
_entity.id
_entity.type
_entity.pdbx_description
1 polymer ?
#
loop_
_entity_poly.entity_id
_entity_poly.type
_entity_poly.pdbx_seq_one_letter_code
_entity_poly.pdbx_strand_id
1 'polypeptide(L)'
;GIDIYLFEGERIVDIVAEYNRFSDGGCEVPEWELGVLYRAYLHSTEQDVLGLADYFRKKEIPCDILGLEPGWQTATYSCSYVWDQKRFPNYKEMIQRLKEQGFHVNLWEHAYVNSVSPLYDKLYDYARDYEVWKGLVPDFSISKAREIFADYHRKELVEIGIDGFKLDECDNGDFVSGWVFPNLTEFPGGMDGEQYHQMFGVLYMQTMLEALGETKTLSEVRNAGALCASIRSFYTAIYTTTRTLSAAW
;
A
#
# COMPACT_ATOMS: atom_id res chain seq x y z
N GLY A 1 -11.45 8.80 -23.73
CA GLY A 1 -12.91 8.75 -23.65
C GLY A 1 -13.37 8.78 -22.20
N ILE A 2 -14.66 9.01 -21.97
CA ILE A 2 -15.27 8.97 -20.64
C ILE A 2 -16.43 7.98 -20.72
N ASP A 3 -16.45 6.99 -19.84
CA ASP A 3 -17.57 6.08 -19.65
C ASP A 3 -18.37 6.53 -18.42
N ILE A 4 -19.69 6.64 -18.58
CA ILE A 4 -20.59 7.07 -17.50
C ILE A 4 -21.57 5.93 -17.22
N TYR A 5 -21.56 5.45 -15.99
CA TYR A 5 -22.46 4.40 -15.52
C TYR A 5 -23.48 4.99 -14.55
N LEU A 6 -24.77 4.76 -14.83
CA LEU A 6 -25.87 5.18 -13.98
C LEU A 6 -26.49 3.95 -13.32
N PHE A 7 -26.62 3.99 -12.01
CA PHE A 7 -27.27 2.94 -11.22
C PHE A 7 -28.62 3.43 -10.72
N GLU A 8 -29.67 2.66 -10.98
CA GLU A 8 -31.04 3.00 -10.60
C GLU A 8 -31.60 1.95 -9.64
N GLY A 9 -32.52 2.36 -8.77
CA GLY A 9 -33.21 1.48 -7.83
C GLY A 9 -34.26 2.23 -7.02
N GLU A 10 -35.22 1.50 -6.47
CA GLU A 10 -36.27 2.08 -5.64
C GLU A 10 -35.75 2.54 -4.27
N ARG A 11 -34.70 1.89 -3.75
CA ARG A 11 -34.07 2.20 -2.47
C ARG A 11 -32.56 2.36 -2.64
N ILE A 12 -31.94 3.13 -1.78
CA ILE A 12 -30.48 3.32 -1.79
C ILE A 12 -29.73 1.97 -1.70
N VAL A 13 -30.23 1.03 -0.90
CA VAL A 13 -29.61 -0.30 -0.76
C VAL A 13 -29.62 -1.09 -2.07
N ASP A 14 -30.65 -0.92 -2.92
CA ASP A 14 -30.72 -1.59 -4.22
C ASP A 14 -29.69 -1.00 -5.18
N ILE A 15 -29.51 0.34 -5.17
CA ILE A 15 -28.48 1.05 -5.96
C ILE A 15 -27.07 0.62 -5.54
N VAL A 16 -26.82 0.54 -4.22
CA VAL A 16 -25.52 0.06 -3.68
C VAL A 16 -25.27 -1.40 -4.08
N ALA A 17 -26.31 -2.25 -4.06
CA ALA A 17 -26.18 -3.63 -4.48
C ALA A 17 -25.85 -3.76 -5.98
N GLU A 18 -26.44 -2.92 -6.85
CA GLU A 18 -26.11 -2.90 -8.28
C GLU A 18 -24.66 -2.42 -8.51
N TYR A 19 -24.25 -1.35 -7.81
CA TYR A 19 -22.87 -0.88 -7.87
C TYR A 19 -21.88 -1.97 -7.41
N ASN A 20 -22.17 -2.67 -6.32
CA ASN A 20 -21.32 -3.77 -5.85
C ASN A 20 -21.25 -4.93 -6.86
N ARG A 21 -22.36 -5.28 -7.52
CA ARG A 21 -22.32 -6.29 -8.58
C ARG A 21 -21.50 -5.82 -9.78
N PHE A 22 -21.63 -4.57 -10.16
CA PHE A 22 -20.86 -3.97 -11.25
C PHE A 22 -19.37 -3.97 -10.97
N SER A 23 -18.96 -3.68 -9.73
CA SER A 23 -17.56 -3.68 -9.29
C SER A 23 -17.06 -5.06 -8.84
N ASP A 24 -17.79 -6.14 -9.13
CA ASP A 24 -17.48 -7.53 -8.79
C ASP A 24 -17.42 -7.83 -7.28
N GLY A 25 -18.16 -7.05 -6.49
CA GLY A 25 -18.32 -7.26 -5.06
C GLY A 25 -17.20 -6.71 -4.19
N GLY A 26 -17.14 -7.20 -2.96
CA GLY A 26 -16.10 -6.88 -1.98
C GLY A 26 -15.12 -8.04 -1.78
N CYS A 27 -14.13 -7.84 -0.92
CA CYS A 27 -13.20 -8.88 -0.51
C CYS A 27 -13.69 -9.62 0.75
N GLU A 28 -13.23 -10.86 0.92
CA GLU A 28 -13.34 -11.54 2.21
C GLU A 28 -12.29 -10.96 3.17
N VAL A 29 -12.76 -10.39 4.27
CA VAL A 29 -11.91 -9.79 5.29
C VAL A 29 -11.64 -10.85 6.37
N PRO A 30 -10.37 -11.21 6.65
CA PRO A 30 -10.06 -12.06 7.79
C PRO A 30 -10.54 -11.44 9.11
N GLU A 31 -10.93 -12.27 10.08
CA GLU A 31 -11.47 -11.79 11.36
C GLU A 31 -10.53 -10.80 12.07
N TRP A 32 -9.23 -11.05 12.06
CA TRP A 32 -8.24 -10.19 12.69
C TRP A 32 -8.09 -8.80 12.02
N GLU A 33 -8.50 -8.66 10.75
CA GLU A 33 -8.53 -7.36 10.05
C GLU A 33 -9.63 -6.44 10.57
N LEU A 34 -10.67 -7.02 11.17
CA LEU A 34 -11.75 -6.26 11.81
C LEU A 34 -11.35 -5.72 13.19
N GLY A 35 -10.16 -6.06 13.65
CA GLY A 35 -9.57 -5.62 14.90
C GLY A 35 -8.93 -4.25 14.83
N VAL A 36 -8.13 -3.94 15.84
CA VAL A 36 -7.45 -2.65 15.96
C VAL A 36 -6.09 -2.70 15.30
N LEU A 37 -5.86 -1.80 14.34
CA LEU A 37 -4.54 -1.49 13.81
C LEU A 37 -3.97 -0.26 14.52
N TYR A 38 -2.78 -0.38 15.08
CA TYR A 38 -2.01 0.73 15.64
C TYR A 38 -0.72 0.94 14.85
N ARG A 39 -0.47 2.15 14.38
CA ARG A 39 0.76 2.47 13.64
C ARG A 39 1.81 3.06 14.57
N ALA A 40 2.97 2.41 14.61
CA ALA A 40 4.14 2.90 15.34
C ALA A 40 4.65 4.19 14.71
N TYR A 41 5.17 5.08 15.54
CA TYR A 41 5.66 6.39 15.09
C TYR A 41 6.83 6.28 14.10
N LEU A 42 6.94 7.24 13.18
CA LEU A 42 7.95 7.29 12.12
C LEU A 42 9.40 7.03 12.61
N HIS A 43 9.75 7.49 13.79
CA HIS A 43 11.08 7.34 14.36
C HIS A 43 11.22 6.17 15.35
N SER A 44 10.21 5.31 15.45
CA SER A 44 10.28 4.12 16.31
C SER A 44 11.43 3.21 15.90
N THR A 45 12.04 2.62 16.90
CA THR A 45 13.06 1.58 16.78
C THR A 45 12.44 0.19 17.01
N GLU A 46 13.20 -0.86 16.77
CA GLU A 46 12.82 -2.24 17.11
C GLU A 46 12.39 -2.36 18.59
N GLN A 47 13.13 -1.72 19.50
CA GLN A 47 12.82 -1.74 20.92
C GLN A 47 11.50 -1.00 21.25
N ASP A 48 11.23 0.12 20.58
CA ASP A 48 9.99 0.84 20.76
C ASP A 48 8.79 0.02 20.31
N VAL A 49 8.89 -0.66 19.18
CA VAL A 49 7.83 -1.53 18.64
C VAL A 49 7.57 -2.72 19.56
N LEU A 50 8.61 -3.40 20.02
CA LEU A 50 8.48 -4.51 20.97
C LEU A 50 7.92 -4.04 22.31
N GLY A 51 8.38 -2.88 22.81
CA GLY A 51 7.86 -2.27 24.04
C GLY A 51 6.39 -1.88 23.93
N LEU A 52 5.94 -1.41 22.77
CA LEU A 52 4.55 -1.12 22.48
C LEU A 52 3.69 -2.39 22.47
N ALA A 53 4.16 -3.46 21.84
CA ALA A 53 3.48 -4.76 21.84
C ALA A 53 3.32 -5.32 23.26
N ASP A 54 4.40 -5.32 24.02
CA ASP A 54 4.39 -5.76 25.43
C ASP A 54 3.44 -4.90 26.28
N TYR A 55 3.39 -3.60 26.02
CA TYR A 55 2.46 -2.68 26.72
C TYR A 55 1.00 -3.04 26.43
N PHE A 56 0.63 -3.26 25.18
CA PHE A 56 -0.74 -3.63 24.82
C PHE A 56 -1.15 -4.94 25.49
N ARG A 57 -0.31 -5.97 25.45
CA ARG A 57 -0.61 -7.27 26.10
C ARG A 57 -0.67 -7.15 27.62
N LYS A 58 0.27 -6.46 28.25
CA LYS A 58 0.29 -6.25 29.71
C LYS A 58 -0.91 -5.45 30.21
N LYS A 59 -1.42 -4.52 29.39
CA LYS A 59 -2.57 -3.69 29.73
C LYS A 59 -3.91 -4.26 29.26
N GLU A 60 -3.87 -5.44 28.63
CA GLU A 60 -5.05 -6.09 28.05
C GLU A 60 -5.80 -5.17 27.07
N ILE A 61 -5.05 -4.31 26.34
CA ILE A 61 -5.61 -3.45 25.31
C ILE A 61 -5.72 -4.25 24.01
N PRO A 62 -6.92 -4.42 23.45
CA PRO A 62 -7.09 -5.10 22.18
C PRO A 62 -6.35 -4.38 21.07
N CYS A 63 -5.43 -5.09 20.41
CA CYS A 63 -4.75 -4.64 19.22
C CYS A 63 -4.29 -5.88 18.45
N ASP A 64 -4.65 -5.96 17.18
CA ASP A 64 -4.43 -7.15 16.35
C ASP A 64 -3.30 -6.91 15.36
N ILE A 65 -3.11 -5.65 14.94
CA ILE A 65 -2.18 -5.29 13.88
C ILE A 65 -1.26 -4.16 14.36
N LEU A 66 0.04 -4.34 14.18
CA LEU A 66 1.02 -3.28 14.35
C LEU A 66 1.53 -2.84 12.97
N GLY A 67 1.26 -1.58 12.63
CA GLY A 67 1.77 -0.93 11.42
C GLY A 67 3.07 -0.21 11.69
N LEU A 68 4.04 -0.32 10.79
CA LEU A 68 5.26 0.48 10.81
C LEU A 68 5.17 1.58 9.77
N GLU A 69 5.37 2.82 10.22
CA GLU A 69 5.47 4.00 9.37
C GLU A 69 6.80 3.98 8.56
N PRO A 70 6.97 4.83 7.51
CA PRO A 70 8.06 4.71 6.53
C PRO A 70 9.47 4.53 7.10
N GLY A 71 9.69 4.90 8.34
CA GLY A 71 10.99 4.80 8.99
C GLY A 71 11.53 3.39 9.24
N TRP A 72 10.83 2.33 8.87
CA TRP A 72 11.40 0.99 8.87
C TRP A 72 12.49 0.84 7.79
N GLN A 73 12.48 1.70 6.76
CA GLN A 73 13.36 1.68 5.60
C GLN A 73 14.60 2.58 5.76
N THR A 74 15.65 2.26 5.03
CA THR A 74 16.88 3.08 4.94
C THR A 74 16.66 4.40 4.19
N ALA A 75 15.74 4.44 3.24
CA ALA A 75 15.27 5.65 2.56
C ALA A 75 13.74 5.57 2.42
N THR A 76 13.06 6.69 2.67
CA THR A 76 11.60 6.72 2.86
C THR A 76 10.86 7.47 1.77
N TYR A 77 11.44 8.57 1.27
CA TYR A 77 10.94 9.39 0.18
C TYR A 77 12.09 9.65 -0.82
N SER A 78 12.22 8.86 -1.86
CA SER A 78 11.48 7.63 -2.25
C SER A 78 11.90 6.38 -1.46
N CYS A 79 11.14 5.27 -1.65
CA CYS A 79 11.31 4.04 -0.88
C CYS A 79 12.51 3.19 -1.31
N SER A 80 13.28 2.72 -0.34
CA SER A 80 14.35 1.73 -0.57
C SER A 80 13.88 0.29 -0.47
N TYR A 81 12.81 0.02 0.28
CA TYR A 81 12.31 -1.32 0.67
C TYR A 81 13.36 -2.17 1.39
N VAL A 82 14.32 -1.52 2.02
CA VAL A 82 15.41 -2.17 2.77
C VAL A 82 15.32 -1.77 4.22
N TRP A 83 15.29 -2.74 5.12
CA TRP A 83 15.26 -2.51 6.56
C TRP A 83 16.45 -1.66 7.04
N ASP A 84 16.16 -0.63 7.82
CA ASP A 84 17.19 0.17 8.48
C ASP A 84 17.81 -0.61 9.65
N GLN A 85 18.96 -1.23 9.38
CA GLN A 85 19.70 -2.06 10.34
C GLN A 85 20.15 -1.29 11.61
N LYS A 86 20.17 0.03 11.58
CA LYS A 86 20.49 0.82 12.78
C LYS A 86 19.31 0.89 13.73
N ARG A 87 18.11 0.94 13.18
CA ARG A 87 16.86 1.06 13.94
C ARG A 87 16.21 -0.30 14.21
N PHE A 88 16.39 -1.24 13.30
CA PHE A 88 15.81 -2.58 13.32
C PHE A 88 16.89 -3.64 13.05
N PRO A 89 17.88 -3.80 13.96
CA PRO A 89 19.00 -4.71 13.74
C PRO A 89 18.59 -6.18 13.66
N ASN A 90 17.55 -6.58 14.38
CA ASN A 90 17.05 -7.95 14.42
C ASN A 90 15.58 -8.02 14.00
N TYR A 91 15.24 -7.35 12.89
CA TYR A 91 13.84 -7.20 12.44
C TYR A 91 13.11 -8.55 12.23
N LYS A 92 13.82 -9.60 11.83
CA LYS A 92 13.22 -10.95 11.64
C LYS A 92 12.77 -11.53 12.97
N GLU A 93 13.61 -11.46 13.99
CA GLU A 93 13.29 -11.88 15.35
C GLU A 93 12.18 -11.01 15.97
N MET A 94 12.19 -9.70 15.70
CA MET A 94 11.13 -8.81 16.11
C MET A 94 9.78 -9.24 15.51
N ILE A 95 9.73 -9.47 14.21
CA ILE A 95 8.51 -9.92 13.52
C ILE A 95 8.01 -11.24 14.11
N GLN A 96 8.90 -12.21 14.33
CA GLN A 96 8.54 -13.46 14.95
C GLN A 96 7.95 -13.28 16.36
N ARG A 97 8.58 -12.45 17.20
CA ARG A 97 8.07 -12.14 18.55
C ARG A 97 6.71 -11.46 18.53
N LEU A 98 6.46 -10.57 17.57
CA LEU A 98 5.15 -9.94 17.39
C LEU A 98 4.09 -10.99 17.04
N LYS A 99 4.41 -11.91 16.12
CA LYS A 99 3.51 -13.01 15.76
C LYS A 99 3.24 -13.97 16.92
N GLU A 100 4.25 -14.31 17.71
CA GLU A 100 4.09 -15.13 18.93
C GLU A 100 3.18 -14.46 19.97
N GLN A 101 3.12 -13.13 19.98
CA GLN A 101 2.18 -12.36 20.79
C GLN A 101 0.79 -12.18 20.14
N GLY A 102 0.57 -12.75 18.96
CA GLY A 102 -0.70 -12.67 18.23
C GLY A 102 -0.91 -11.35 17.50
N PHE A 103 0.17 -10.64 17.14
CA PHE A 103 0.08 -9.47 16.25
C PHE A 103 0.33 -9.84 14.81
N HIS A 104 -0.38 -9.18 13.91
CA HIS A 104 -0.06 -9.07 12.50
C HIS A 104 0.78 -7.82 12.22
N VAL A 105 1.62 -7.86 11.18
CA VAL A 105 2.54 -6.75 10.88
C VAL A 105 2.22 -6.16 9.52
N ASN A 106 2.04 -4.84 9.48
CA ASN A 106 1.74 -4.07 8.28
C ASN A 106 2.83 -3.01 8.06
N LEU A 107 3.35 -2.89 6.83
CA LEU A 107 4.39 -1.92 6.49
C LEU A 107 3.84 -0.80 5.60
N TRP A 108 4.22 0.43 5.92
CA TRP A 108 3.98 1.56 5.03
C TRP A 108 5.00 1.61 3.90
N GLU A 109 4.54 1.87 2.70
CA GLU A 109 5.37 2.15 1.53
C GLU A 109 4.61 2.92 0.47
N HIS A 110 5.32 3.41 -0.53
CA HIS A 110 4.79 3.88 -1.82
C HIS A 110 5.62 3.28 -2.96
N ALA A 111 5.13 3.39 -4.19
CA ALA A 111 5.71 2.71 -5.34
C ALA A 111 6.93 3.39 -5.98
N TYR A 112 7.36 4.57 -5.50
CA TYR A 112 8.50 5.29 -6.09
C TYR A 112 9.81 4.72 -5.57
N VAL A 113 10.65 4.21 -6.47
CA VAL A 113 11.82 3.38 -6.15
C VAL A 113 13.07 4.23 -6.03
N ASN A 114 13.63 4.32 -4.83
CA ASN A 114 14.84 5.08 -4.56
C ASN A 114 16.09 4.45 -5.23
N SER A 115 17.05 5.28 -5.62
CA SER A 115 18.31 4.83 -6.25
C SER A 115 19.16 3.89 -5.40
N VAL A 116 18.95 3.85 -4.09
CA VAL A 116 19.62 2.90 -3.19
C VAL A 116 18.87 1.58 -3.03
N SER A 117 17.69 1.45 -3.66
CA SER A 117 16.91 0.22 -3.64
C SER A 117 17.54 -0.87 -4.52
N PRO A 118 17.53 -2.15 -4.08
CA PRO A 118 17.91 -3.28 -4.94
C PRO A 118 17.00 -3.44 -6.18
N LEU A 119 15.87 -2.75 -6.21
CA LEU A 119 14.94 -2.73 -7.34
C LEU A 119 15.30 -1.70 -8.41
N TYR A 120 16.11 -0.68 -8.08
CA TYR A 120 16.32 0.48 -8.94
C TYR A 120 16.82 0.07 -10.34
N ASP A 121 17.97 -0.60 -10.41
CA ASP A 121 18.58 -1.01 -11.68
C ASP A 121 17.71 -2.02 -12.45
N LYS A 122 16.95 -2.85 -11.72
CA LYS A 122 16.08 -3.87 -12.32
C LYS A 122 14.83 -3.28 -12.97
N LEU A 123 14.37 -2.14 -12.47
CA LEU A 123 13.17 -1.46 -12.93
C LEU A 123 13.46 -0.26 -13.83
N TYR A 124 14.74 0.10 -14.00
CA TYR A 124 15.13 1.27 -14.77
C TYR A 124 14.56 1.29 -16.20
N ASP A 125 14.64 0.17 -16.91
CA ASP A 125 14.12 0.06 -18.27
C ASP A 125 12.58 0.00 -18.35
N TYR A 126 11.92 -0.19 -17.20
CA TYR A 126 10.47 -0.24 -17.06
C TYR A 126 9.90 0.98 -16.33
N ALA A 127 10.65 2.05 -16.30
CA ALA A 127 10.27 3.35 -15.76
C ALA A 127 10.57 4.44 -16.77
N ARG A 128 10.07 5.64 -16.57
CA ARG A 128 10.41 6.80 -17.40
C ARG A 128 11.36 7.74 -16.69
N ASP A 129 11.87 8.70 -17.45
CA ASP A 129 12.86 9.71 -17.04
C ASP A 129 12.33 10.68 -15.96
N TYR A 130 11.03 10.61 -15.64
CA TYR A 130 10.47 11.43 -14.58
C TYR A 130 10.58 10.71 -13.23
N GLU A 131 11.11 11.42 -12.27
CA GLU A 131 11.29 10.90 -10.91
C GLU A 131 10.36 11.64 -9.92
N VAL A 132 9.77 10.91 -9.00
CA VAL A 132 9.06 11.45 -7.84
C VAL A 132 9.93 11.25 -6.60
N TRP A 133 10.23 12.32 -5.88
CA TRP A 133 11.19 12.31 -4.76
C TRP A 133 12.54 11.65 -5.11
N LYS A 134 13.03 11.88 -6.32
CA LYS A 134 14.25 11.25 -6.86
C LYS A 134 14.17 9.72 -6.93
N GLY A 135 12.99 9.18 -7.05
CA GLY A 135 12.74 7.77 -7.25
C GLY A 135 12.07 7.48 -8.58
N LEU A 136 12.40 6.35 -9.16
CA LEU A 136 11.74 5.87 -10.39
C LEU A 136 10.25 5.71 -10.16
N VAL A 137 9.47 5.97 -11.20
CA VAL A 137 8.04 5.64 -11.27
C VAL A 137 7.89 4.40 -12.14
N PRO A 138 7.79 3.19 -11.56
CA PRO A 138 7.68 1.96 -12.34
C PRO A 138 6.38 1.92 -13.13
N ASP A 139 6.46 1.43 -14.36
CA ASP A 139 5.29 1.17 -15.19
C ASP A 139 4.71 -0.23 -14.91
N PHE A 140 3.78 -0.29 -13.96
CA PHE A 140 3.11 -1.53 -13.60
C PHE A 140 2.09 -2.03 -14.64
N SER A 141 1.88 -1.33 -15.75
CA SER A 141 1.14 -1.88 -16.88
C SER A 141 1.95 -3.00 -17.57
N ILE A 142 3.28 -2.97 -17.41
CA ILE A 142 4.20 -3.99 -17.93
C ILE A 142 4.30 -5.15 -16.94
N SER A 143 3.92 -6.35 -17.36
CA SER A 143 3.95 -7.54 -16.50
C SER A 143 5.34 -7.84 -15.92
N LYS A 144 6.41 -7.57 -16.66
CA LYS A 144 7.78 -7.77 -16.17
C LYS A 144 8.16 -6.83 -15.05
N ALA A 145 7.69 -5.59 -15.08
CA ALA A 145 7.89 -4.64 -13.97
C ALA A 145 7.16 -5.13 -12.71
N ARG A 146 5.91 -5.59 -12.84
CA ARG A 146 5.17 -6.18 -11.72
C ARG A 146 5.88 -7.42 -11.15
N GLU A 147 6.29 -8.35 -12.00
CA GLU A 147 7.02 -9.56 -11.58
C GLU A 147 8.27 -9.21 -10.75
N ILE A 148 9.10 -8.27 -11.23
CA ILE A 148 10.33 -7.84 -10.53
C ILE A 148 9.99 -7.25 -9.15
N PHE A 149 8.99 -6.37 -9.09
CA PHE A 149 8.58 -5.71 -7.86
C PHE A 149 7.95 -6.71 -6.88
N ALA A 150 7.02 -7.52 -7.34
CA ALA A 150 6.34 -8.52 -6.55
C ALA A 150 7.28 -9.60 -6.00
N ASP A 151 8.20 -10.10 -6.81
CA ASP A 151 9.18 -11.11 -6.38
C ASP A 151 10.09 -10.62 -5.27
N TYR A 152 10.52 -9.35 -5.34
CA TYR A 152 11.30 -8.75 -4.28
C TYR A 152 10.50 -8.66 -2.97
N HIS A 153 9.30 -8.11 -3.04
CA HIS A 153 8.42 -7.96 -1.86
C HIS A 153 8.07 -9.32 -1.25
N ARG A 154 7.79 -10.32 -2.07
CA ARG A 154 7.53 -11.67 -1.60
C ARG A 154 8.70 -12.21 -0.78
N LYS A 155 9.92 -12.18 -1.34
CA LYS A 155 11.11 -12.78 -0.73
C LYS A 155 11.62 -12.03 0.48
N GLU A 156 11.65 -10.69 0.39
CA GLU A 156 12.30 -9.86 1.42
C GLU A 156 11.35 -9.42 2.54
N LEU A 157 10.03 -9.44 2.29
CA LEU A 157 9.04 -8.93 3.23
C LEU A 157 7.96 -9.98 3.58
N VAL A 158 7.24 -10.52 2.61
CA VAL A 158 6.13 -11.45 2.90
C VAL A 158 6.62 -12.74 3.54
N GLU A 159 7.66 -13.36 2.99
CA GLU A 159 8.22 -14.63 3.49
C GLU A 159 8.83 -14.53 4.90
N ILE A 160 9.24 -13.34 5.33
CA ILE A 160 9.70 -13.12 6.71
C ILE A 160 8.56 -12.86 7.70
N GLY A 161 7.31 -12.76 7.21
CA GLY A 161 6.13 -12.69 8.04
C GLY A 161 5.38 -11.36 8.04
N ILE A 162 5.59 -10.50 7.05
CA ILE A 162 4.75 -9.31 6.86
C ILE A 162 3.39 -9.74 6.32
N ASP A 163 2.33 -9.29 6.97
CA ASP A 163 0.95 -9.68 6.68
C ASP A 163 0.21 -8.68 5.78
N GLY A 164 0.74 -7.48 5.60
CA GLY A 164 0.09 -6.47 4.76
C GLY A 164 0.88 -5.18 4.62
N PHE A 165 0.34 -4.30 3.77
CA PHE A 165 0.99 -3.05 3.41
C PHE A 165 0.00 -1.89 3.42
N LYS A 166 0.47 -0.70 3.81
CA LYS A 166 -0.18 0.56 3.50
C LYS A 166 0.47 1.11 2.24
N LEU A 167 -0.24 0.98 1.11
CA LEU A 167 0.16 1.45 -0.20
C LEU A 167 -0.25 2.91 -0.36
N ASP A 168 0.68 3.81 -0.06
CA ASP A 168 0.44 5.23 0.01
C ASP A 168 0.86 5.97 -1.26
N GLU A 169 0.50 7.26 -1.37
CA GLU A 169 0.99 8.21 -2.37
C GLU A 169 0.71 7.80 -3.84
N CYS A 170 -0.31 7.00 -4.09
CA CYS A 170 -0.70 6.53 -5.43
C CYS A 170 -2.00 7.15 -5.96
N ASP A 171 -2.54 8.15 -5.25
CA ASP A 171 -3.78 8.88 -5.56
C ASP A 171 -3.54 10.31 -6.06
N ASN A 172 -2.38 10.57 -6.62
CA ASN A 172 -1.93 11.91 -6.97
C ASN A 172 -2.58 12.42 -8.25
N GLY A 173 -2.77 13.72 -8.30
CA GLY A 173 -3.19 14.44 -9.50
C GLY A 173 -2.29 15.65 -9.72
N ASP A 174 -2.33 16.25 -10.90
CA ASP A 174 -1.46 17.34 -11.36
C ASP A 174 -1.43 18.58 -10.47
N PHE A 175 -2.38 18.71 -9.59
CA PHE A 175 -2.51 19.91 -8.74
C PHE A 175 -1.77 19.79 -7.41
N VAL A 176 -1.10 18.67 -7.17
CA VAL A 176 -0.33 18.45 -5.95
C VAL A 176 1.15 18.57 -6.29
N SER A 177 1.78 19.66 -5.93
CA SER A 177 3.18 19.91 -6.24
C SER A 177 4.12 18.94 -5.47
N GLY A 178 5.10 18.39 -6.18
CA GLY A 178 6.27 17.73 -5.60
C GLY A 178 6.21 16.22 -5.41
N TRP A 179 5.07 15.58 -5.65
CA TRP A 179 4.91 14.14 -5.46
C TRP A 179 4.00 13.47 -6.49
N VAL A 180 4.06 13.99 -7.71
CA VAL A 180 3.29 13.53 -8.85
C VAL A 180 4.14 13.63 -10.11
N PHE A 181 3.90 12.74 -11.06
CA PHE A 181 4.42 12.86 -12.41
C PHE A 181 3.44 13.66 -13.29
N PRO A 182 3.95 14.46 -14.28
CA PRO A 182 3.09 15.25 -15.17
C PRO A 182 2.16 14.39 -16.03
N ASN A 183 0.99 14.93 -16.40
CA ASN A 183 0.04 14.29 -17.30
C ASN A 183 0.63 13.93 -18.67
N LEU A 184 1.64 14.68 -19.13
CA LEU A 184 2.32 14.45 -20.41
C LEU A 184 3.50 13.47 -20.31
N THR A 185 3.75 12.86 -19.13
CA THR A 185 4.74 11.82 -19.01
C THR A 185 4.31 10.62 -19.86
N GLU A 186 5.22 10.11 -20.68
CA GLU A 186 4.97 8.89 -21.48
C GLU A 186 5.56 7.69 -20.75
N PHE A 187 4.77 6.67 -20.51
CA PHE A 187 5.21 5.42 -19.88
C PHE A 187 5.60 4.36 -20.95
N PRO A 188 6.58 3.49 -20.67
CA PRO A 188 7.02 2.48 -21.64
C PRO A 188 5.93 1.54 -22.12
N GLY A 189 4.90 1.30 -21.33
CA GLY A 189 3.73 0.48 -21.67
C GLY A 189 2.70 1.18 -22.57
N GLY A 190 2.94 2.46 -22.92
CA GLY A 190 2.13 3.22 -23.87
C GLY A 190 1.05 4.11 -23.27
N MET A 191 0.94 4.18 -21.94
CA MET A 191 0.08 5.16 -21.28
C MET A 191 0.79 6.51 -21.17
N ASP A 192 0.03 7.61 -21.26
CA ASP A 192 0.48 8.91 -20.79
C ASP A 192 0.25 9.06 -19.28
N GLY A 193 0.76 10.15 -18.70
CA GLY A 193 0.62 10.41 -17.27
C GLY A 193 -0.82 10.59 -16.83
N GLU A 194 -1.69 11.18 -17.66
CA GLU A 194 -3.12 11.33 -17.34
C GLU A 194 -3.81 9.97 -17.20
N GLN A 195 -3.55 9.05 -18.11
CA GLN A 195 -4.06 7.68 -18.06
C GLN A 195 -3.46 6.91 -16.87
N TYR A 196 -2.16 7.05 -16.67
CA TYR A 196 -1.46 6.31 -15.63
C TYR A 196 -1.87 6.76 -14.22
N HIS A 197 -2.19 8.04 -13.99
CA HIS A 197 -2.77 8.51 -12.73
C HIS A 197 -4.04 7.75 -12.34
N GLN A 198 -4.89 7.46 -13.31
CA GLN A 198 -6.15 6.74 -13.05
C GLN A 198 -5.93 5.26 -12.75
N MET A 199 -4.86 4.67 -13.28
CA MET A 199 -4.57 3.24 -13.15
C MET A 199 -3.53 2.92 -12.09
N PHE A 200 -2.75 3.90 -11.65
CA PHE A 200 -1.56 3.66 -10.83
C PHE A 200 -1.85 2.89 -9.54
N GLY A 201 -2.85 3.33 -8.76
CA GLY A 201 -3.22 2.64 -7.53
C GLY A 201 -3.74 1.23 -7.77
N VAL A 202 -4.52 1.02 -8.84
CA VAL A 202 -5.04 -0.30 -9.21
C VAL A 202 -3.89 -1.24 -9.59
N LEU A 203 -2.99 -0.78 -10.45
CA LEU A 203 -1.85 -1.57 -10.92
C LEU A 203 -0.85 -1.85 -9.78
N TYR A 204 -0.63 -0.89 -8.89
CA TYR A 204 0.21 -1.08 -7.71
C TYR A 204 -0.40 -2.15 -6.79
N MET A 205 -1.69 -2.04 -6.51
CA MET A 205 -2.40 -3.03 -5.70
C MET A 205 -2.34 -4.43 -6.32
N GLN A 206 -2.58 -4.57 -7.64
CA GLN A 206 -2.43 -5.84 -8.36
C GLN A 206 -1.02 -6.42 -8.21
N THR A 207 0.00 -5.57 -8.33
CA THR A 207 1.41 -5.97 -8.15
C THR A 207 1.67 -6.51 -6.75
N MET A 208 1.11 -5.88 -5.73
CA MET A 208 1.27 -6.33 -4.34
C MET A 208 0.48 -7.60 -4.04
N LEU A 209 -0.65 -7.84 -4.73
CA LEU A 209 -1.33 -9.14 -4.66
C LEU A 209 -0.48 -10.27 -5.23
N GLU A 210 0.24 -10.03 -6.32
CA GLU A 210 1.20 -11.00 -6.85
C GLU A 210 2.30 -11.32 -5.83
N ALA A 211 2.72 -10.34 -5.01
CA ALA A 211 3.68 -10.56 -3.93
C ALA A 211 3.11 -11.38 -2.78
N LEU A 212 1.89 -11.09 -2.37
CA LEU A 212 1.20 -11.73 -1.24
C LEU A 212 0.72 -13.15 -1.57
N GLY A 213 0.36 -13.42 -2.84
CA GLY A 213 -0.14 -14.74 -3.26
C GLY A 213 -1.40 -15.15 -2.50
N GLU A 214 -1.35 -16.30 -1.84
CA GLU A 214 -2.47 -16.84 -1.04
C GLU A 214 -2.51 -16.31 0.41
N THR A 215 -1.58 -15.43 0.78
CA THR A 215 -1.52 -14.87 2.13
C THR A 215 -2.74 -13.99 2.39
N LYS A 216 -3.45 -14.28 3.48
CA LYS A 216 -4.50 -13.37 3.97
C LYS A 216 -3.84 -12.10 4.46
N THR A 217 -4.33 -10.96 4.00
CA THR A 217 -3.66 -9.68 4.20
C THR A 217 -4.62 -8.57 4.57
N LEU A 218 -4.21 -7.69 5.47
CA LEU A 218 -4.72 -6.33 5.54
C LEU A 218 -3.76 -5.43 4.77
N SER A 219 -4.13 -5.08 3.57
CA SER A 219 -3.43 -4.05 2.82
C SER A 219 -4.39 -2.89 2.52
N GLU A 220 -3.88 -1.69 2.74
CA GLU A 220 -4.61 -0.44 2.56
C GLU A 220 -4.06 0.25 1.31
N VAL A 221 -4.91 0.79 0.44
CA VAL A 221 -4.50 1.58 -0.72
C VAL A 221 -5.23 2.92 -0.76
N ARG A 222 -4.52 4.00 -1.05
CA ARG A 222 -5.13 5.34 -1.08
C ARG A 222 -5.96 5.62 -2.32
N ASN A 223 -5.63 4.99 -3.44
CA ASN A 223 -6.37 5.16 -4.69
C ASN A 223 -7.34 3.99 -4.88
N ALA A 224 -8.62 4.24 -4.68
CA ALA A 224 -9.67 3.26 -4.79
C ALA A 224 -10.73 3.73 -5.79
N GLY A 225 -10.71 3.14 -6.97
CA GLY A 225 -11.84 3.19 -7.92
C GLY A 225 -12.68 1.91 -7.84
N ALA A 226 -13.78 1.87 -8.60
CA ALA A 226 -14.64 0.69 -8.71
C ALA A 226 -13.86 -0.57 -9.15
N LEU A 227 -12.80 -0.40 -9.94
CA LEU A 227 -11.93 -1.49 -10.39
C LEU A 227 -11.09 -2.13 -9.26
N CYS A 228 -10.99 -1.49 -8.11
CA CYS A 228 -10.27 -2.04 -6.95
C CYS A 228 -11.11 -3.08 -6.20
N ALA A 229 -12.43 -3.02 -6.28
CA ALA A 229 -13.32 -3.91 -5.55
C ALA A 229 -13.28 -5.37 -6.05
N SER A 230 -12.98 -5.57 -7.34
CA SER A 230 -12.82 -6.91 -7.94
C SER A 230 -11.53 -7.62 -7.57
N ILE A 231 -10.59 -6.90 -6.93
CA ILE A 231 -9.31 -7.44 -6.55
C ILE A 231 -9.45 -8.09 -5.18
N ARG A 232 -9.63 -9.41 -5.16
CA ARG A 232 -9.78 -10.22 -3.95
C ARG A 232 -8.57 -10.03 -3.03
N SER A 233 -8.84 -9.78 -1.75
CA SER A 233 -7.88 -9.73 -0.64
C SER A 233 -7.30 -8.34 -0.28
N PHE A 234 -7.73 -7.24 -0.90
CA PHE A 234 -7.38 -5.91 -0.44
C PHE A 234 -8.58 -5.20 0.19
N TYR A 235 -8.40 -4.77 1.42
CA TYR A 235 -9.29 -3.81 2.02
C TYR A 235 -8.94 -2.44 1.46
N THR A 236 -9.82 -1.88 0.65
CA THR A 236 -9.70 -0.50 0.23
C THR A 236 -10.07 0.40 1.39
N ALA A 237 -9.11 0.78 2.20
CA ALA A 237 -9.29 1.87 3.12
C ALA A 237 -9.35 3.15 2.29
N ILE A 238 -10.56 3.64 2.03
CA ILE A 238 -10.75 5.00 1.55
C ILE A 238 -10.33 5.90 2.70
N TYR A 239 -9.10 6.38 2.68
CA TYR A 239 -8.75 7.58 3.40
C TYR A 239 -9.45 8.74 2.71
N THR A 240 -10.73 8.91 2.97
CA THR A 240 -11.29 10.24 2.91
C THR A 240 -10.52 11.04 3.94
N THR A 241 -9.59 11.84 3.48
CA THR A 241 -8.97 12.86 4.32
C THR A 241 -10.09 13.69 4.89
N THR A 242 -10.42 13.46 6.14
CA THR A 242 -11.31 14.30 6.94
C THR A 242 -10.68 15.66 7.22
N ARG A 243 -10.05 16.27 6.23
CA ARG A 243 -9.63 17.68 6.29
C ARG A 243 -10.79 18.65 6.14
N THR A 244 -11.99 18.17 5.82
CA THR A 244 -13.18 19.01 5.64
C THR A 244 -14.12 19.06 6.84
N LEU A 245 -13.87 18.32 7.93
CA LEU A 245 -14.75 18.35 9.11
C LEU A 245 -14.14 19.03 10.35
N SER A 246 -12.90 19.49 10.32
CA SER A 246 -12.29 20.22 11.44
C SER A 246 -12.40 21.75 11.36
N ALA A 247 -13.17 22.28 10.41
CA ALA A 247 -13.39 23.73 10.27
C ALA A 247 -14.81 24.20 10.64
N ALA A 248 -15.60 23.36 11.30
CA ALA A 248 -16.99 23.68 11.65
C ALA A 248 -17.39 23.21 13.06
N TRP A 249 -16.49 23.45 14.06
CA TRP A 249 -16.89 23.51 15.48
C TRP A 249 -16.02 24.53 16.21
#